data_ef3bb1fe28d458f48d9d62163781c60d
#
_entry.id   ef3bb1fe28d458f48d9d62163781c60d
#
_cell.length_a   1.000
_cell.length_b   1.000
_cell.length_c   1.000
_cell.angle_alpha   90.00
_cell.angle_beta   90.00
_cell.angle_gamma   90.00
#
_symmetry.space_group_name_H-M   'P 1'
#
loop_
_entity.id
_entity.type
_entity.pdbx_description
1 polymer ?
#
loop_
_entity_poly.entity_id
_entity_poly.type
_entity_poly.pdbx_seq_one_letter_code
_entity_poly.pdbx_strand_id
1 'polypeptide(L)'
;MGVPTVFLNGERFGQGRMELAEIVAKLDTGSGAREAAKLNEKAPFDVLIVGGGPAGAAAAVYAARKGMRTGVAAERFGGQVLDTVGIDNFISVPHTEGPQFAAAMERHVRDYEVDIMNLQRATGLVPASTEGGLIEVQFENGASLKSRTVIISTGARWRSMSVPGENEYRNKGVTYCPHCDGPLFKGKHVAVIGGGNSGIEAAIDLAGVVARVTVLEFAPELKADAVLQRKFLSMPNVTVITNAQTTQVTGDGSKVTGLNYTDRATGEAQDLALEGIFVQIGLLPNTDWLKGTVELTRFGEIQVDSHGRTDVPGVFAAGDCTTVPYKQIVIAAGDGAKAALSAFDHLIRTTAPA
;
A
#
# COMPACT_ATOMS: atom_id res chain seq x y z
N MET A 1 7.24 27.46 -3.76
CA MET A 1 6.04 27.61 -4.65
C MET A 1 4.82 27.58 -3.76
N GLY A 2 3.87 28.49 -3.97
CA GLY A 2 2.65 28.51 -3.16
C GLY A 2 1.83 27.25 -3.41
N VAL A 3 1.25 26.69 -2.35
CA VAL A 3 0.32 25.56 -2.45
C VAL A 3 -0.88 26.01 -3.27
N PRO A 4 -1.33 25.26 -4.30
CA PRO A 4 -2.48 25.68 -5.10
C PRO A 4 -3.71 25.85 -4.20
N THR A 5 -4.36 26.99 -4.32
CA THR A 5 -5.60 27.29 -3.58
C THR A 5 -6.73 27.38 -4.60
N VAL A 6 -7.78 26.59 -4.38
CA VAL A 6 -8.97 26.55 -5.23
C VAL A 6 -10.05 27.41 -4.58
N PHE A 7 -10.66 28.28 -5.39
CA PHE A 7 -11.80 29.09 -4.97
C PHE A 7 -13.06 28.64 -5.73
N LEU A 8 -14.18 28.64 -5.05
CA LEU A 8 -15.51 28.40 -5.61
C LEU A 8 -16.39 29.61 -5.28
N ASN A 9 -16.96 30.26 -6.29
CA ASN A 9 -17.80 31.45 -6.12
C ASN A 9 -17.18 32.59 -5.28
N GLY A 10 -15.83 32.70 -5.34
CA GLY A 10 -15.08 33.72 -4.59
C GLY A 10 -14.68 33.33 -3.17
N GLU A 11 -15.15 32.21 -2.66
CA GLU A 11 -14.74 31.67 -1.36
C GLU A 11 -13.66 30.59 -1.51
N ARG A 12 -12.80 30.47 -0.49
CA ARG A 12 -11.74 29.46 -0.48
C ARG A 12 -12.35 28.07 -0.35
N PHE A 13 -12.35 27.30 -1.44
CA PHE A 13 -12.87 25.94 -1.52
C PHE A 13 -11.92 24.90 -0.93
N GLY A 14 -10.62 25.02 -1.21
CA GLY A 14 -9.60 24.13 -0.71
C GLY A 14 -8.18 24.66 -0.96
N GLN A 15 -7.21 24.06 -0.29
CA GLN A 15 -5.80 24.41 -0.40
C GLN A 15 -4.96 23.14 -0.41
N GLY A 16 -3.96 23.05 -1.31
CA GLY A 16 -3.14 21.89 -1.48
C GLY A 16 -3.72 20.88 -2.48
N ARG A 17 -3.15 19.69 -2.47
CA ARG A 17 -3.68 18.58 -3.27
C ARG A 17 -4.97 18.08 -2.62
N MET A 18 -6.03 18.07 -3.40
CA MET A 18 -7.33 17.52 -3.00
C MET A 18 -7.62 16.27 -3.83
N GLU A 19 -8.12 15.24 -3.18
CA GLU A 19 -8.59 14.04 -3.89
C GLU A 19 -9.96 14.32 -4.57
N LEU A 20 -10.22 13.63 -5.68
CA LEU A 20 -11.45 13.83 -6.45
C LEU A 20 -12.70 13.61 -5.60
N ALA A 21 -12.69 12.60 -4.73
CA ALA A 21 -13.81 12.33 -3.82
C ALA A 21 -14.11 13.50 -2.90
N GLU A 22 -13.07 14.15 -2.35
CA GLU A 22 -13.21 15.32 -1.50
C GLU A 22 -13.79 16.50 -2.27
N ILE A 23 -13.33 16.72 -3.51
CA ILE A 23 -13.84 17.78 -4.38
C ILE A 23 -15.33 17.55 -4.67
N VAL A 24 -15.68 16.33 -5.07
CA VAL A 24 -17.07 15.96 -5.42
C VAL A 24 -17.98 16.08 -4.20
N ALA A 25 -17.56 15.58 -3.03
CA ALA A 25 -18.35 15.65 -1.80
C ALA A 25 -18.61 17.10 -1.34
N LYS A 26 -17.64 18.00 -1.52
CA LYS A 26 -17.81 19.43 -1.21
C LYS A 26 -18.70 20.18 -2.21
N LEU A 27 -18.67 19.78 -3.49
CA LEU A 27 -19.48 20.39 -4.54
C LEU A 27 -20.93 19.91 -4.55
N ASP A 28 -21.12 18.63 -4.22
CA ASP A 28 -22.43 17.98 -4.28
C ASP A 28 -22.62 17.03 -3.10
N THR A 29 -23.21 17.55 -2.05
CA THR A 29 -23.47 16.80 -0.80
C THR A 29 -24.42 15.61 -0.99
N GLY A 30 -25.15 15.54 -2.10
CA GLY A 30 -26.03 14.41 -2.44
C GLY A 30 -25.39 13.36 -3.35
N SER A 31 -24.15 13.60 -3.84
CA SER A 31 -23.47 12.70 -4.79
C SER A 31 -23.25 11.30 -4.22
N GLY A 32 -22.81 11.20 -2.97
CA GLY A 32 -22.59 9.92 -2.28
C GLY A 32 -23.84 9.05 -2.18
N ALA A 33 -24.98 9.65 -1.81
CA ALA A 33 -26.24 8.91 -1.69
C ALA A 33 -26.75 8.42 -3.06
N ARG A 34 -26.62 9.25 -4.12
CA ARG A 34 -26.99 8.82 -5.49
C ARG A 34 -26.09 7.72 -6.01
N GLU A 35 -24.81 7.80 -5.73
CA GLU A 35 -23.87 6.75 -6.12
C GLU A 35 -24.15 5.46 -5.36
N ALA A 36 -24.41 5.54 -4.05
CA ALA A 36 -24.81 4.40 -3.23
C ALA A 36 -26.07 3.72 -3.78
N ALA A 37 -27.09 4.48 -4.18
CA ALA A 37 -28.30 3.94 -4.78
C ALA A 37 -27.99 3.14 -6.06
N LYS A 38 -27.17 3.70 -6.96
CA LYS A 38 -26.76 3.00 -8.20
C LYS A 38 -25.98 1.72 -7.93
N LEU A 39 -25.10 1.72 -6.92
CA LEU A 39 -24.31 0.55 -6.55
C LEU A 39 -25.21 -0.55 -5.98
N ASN A 40 -26.18 -0.20 -5.14
CA ASN A 40 -27.12 -1.13 -4.53
C ASN A 40 -28.05 -1.84 -5.55
N GLU A 41 -28.26 -1.23 -6.73
CA GLU A 41 -29.05 -1.81 -7.83
C GLU A 41 -28.27 -2.82 -8.68
N LYS A 42 -26.93 -2.91 -8.51
CA LYS A 42 -26.11 -3.82 -9.30
C LYS A 42 -26.44 -5.29 -8.98
N ALA A 43 -26.61 -6.08 -10.02
CA ALA A 43 -26.72 -7.51 -9.85
C ALA A 43 -25.43 -8.09 -9.21
N PRO A 44 -25.52 -9.21 -8.46
CA PRO A 44 -24.35 -9.80 -7.82
C PRO A 44 -23.25 -10.16 -8.82
N PHE A 45 -22.00 -9.94 -8.42
CA PHE A 45 -20.82 -10.35 -9.18
C PHE A 45 -20.50 -11.84 -8.95
N ASP A 46 -19.78 -12.45 -9.87
CA ASP A 46 -19.11 -13.72 -9.60
C ASP A 46 -17.86 -13.49 -8.77
N VAL A 47 -17.12 -12.40 -9.09
CA VAL A 47 -15.94 -11.97 -8.36
C VAL A 47 -16.01 -10.46 -8.13
N LEU A 48 -16.00 -10.03 -6.87
CA LEU A 48 -15.82 -8.65 -6.47
C LEU A 48 -14.41 -8.48 -5.91
N ILE A 49 -13.65 -7.59 -6.52
CA ILE A 49 -12.29 -7.26 -6.12
C ILE A 49 -12.34 -5.94 -5.34
N VAL A 50 -11.80 -5.95 -4.12
CA VAL A 50 -11.72 -4.76 -3.26
C VAL A 50 -10.29 -4.26 -3.24
N GLY A 51 -10.05 -3.15 -3.96
CA GLY A 51 -8.73 -2.56 -4.18
C GLY A 51 -8.29 -2.62 -5.65
N GLY A 52 -7.84 -1.49 -6.18
CA GLY A 52 -7.47 -1.30 -7.60
C GLY A 52 -5.97 -1.19 -7.84
N GLY A 53 -5.12 -1.66 -6.91
CA GLY A 53 -3.66 -1.72 -7.10
C GLY A 53 -3.24 -2.88 -8.01
N PRO A 54 -1.92 -3.17 -8.13
CA PRO A 54 -1.40 -4.23 -9.00
C PRO A 54 -2.04 -5.59 -8.79
N ALA A 55 -2.29 -5.98 -7.53
CA ALA A 55 -2.97 -7.23 -7.21
C ALA A 55 -4.41 -7.25 -7.73
N GLY A 56 -5.16 -6.16 -7.50
CA GLY A 56 -6.55 -6.06 -7.95
C GLY A 56 -6.67 -5.98 -9.46
N ALA A 57 -5.79 -5.24 -10.14
CA ALA A 57 -5.76 -5.15 -11.59
C ALA A 57 -5.47 -6.53 -12.24
N ALA A 58 -4.47 -7.25 -11.72
CA ALA A 58 -4.16 -8.60 -12.19
C ALA A 58 -5.32 -9.57 -11.94
N ALA A 59 -5.92 -9.52 -10.74
CA ALA A 59 -7.09 -10.33 -10.40
C ALA A 59 -8.25 -10.06 -11.37
N ALA A 60 -8.52 -8.79 -11.69
CA ALA A 60 -9.59 -8.39 -12.60
C ALA A 60 -9.40 -8.96 -14.02
N VAL A 61 -8.19 -8.83 -14.57
CA VAL A 61 -7.86 -9.39 -15.90
C VAL A 61 -8.04 -10.90 -15.91
N TYR A 62 -7.50 -11.61 -14.90
CA TYR A 62 -7.59 -13.07 -14.85
C TYR A 62 -9.03 -13.55 -14.63
N ALA A 63 -9.82 -12.88 -13.81
CA ALA A 63 -11.22 -13.17 -13.58
C ALA A 63 -12.07 -12.98 -14.85
N ALA A 64 -11.93 -11.81 -15.48
CA ALA A 64 -12.66 -11.49 -16.70
C ALA A 64 -12.33 -12.45 -17.86
N ARG A 65 -11.06 -12.83 -18.02
CA ARG A 65 -10.61 -13.81 -19.02
C ARG A 65 -11.19 -15.22 -18.80
N LYS A 66 -11.69 -15.52 -17.61
CA LYS A 66 -12.44 -16.76 -17.30
C LYS A 66 -13.94 -16.62 -17.54
N GLY A 67 -14.41 -15.47 -18.04
CA GLY A 67 -15.83 -15.20 -18.27
C GLY A 67 -16.63 -14.92 -17.00
N MET A 68 -15.95 -14.66 -15.87
CA MET A 68 -16.62 -14.29 -14.62
C MET A 68 -17.11 -12.85 -14.68
N ARG A 69 -18.34 -12.59 -14.23
CA ARG A 69 -18.83 -11.24 -14.03
C ARG A 69 -18.03 -10.57 -12.92
N THR A 70 -17.15 -9.64 -13.31
CA THR A 70 -16.12 -9.08 -12.44
C THR A 70 -16.37 -7.61 -12.13
N GLY A 71 -16.31 -7.25 -10.85
CA GLY A 71 -16.29 -5.86 -10.37
C GLY A 71 -15.01 -5.54 -9.63
N VAL A 72 -14.52 -4.30 -9.76
CA VAL A 72 -13.44 -3.74 -8.94
C VAL A 72 -13.94 -2.52 -8.21
N ALA A 73 -13.98 -2.57 -6.89
CA ALA A 73 -14.29 -1.43 -6.02
C ALA A 73 -13.01 -0.91 -5.39
N ALA A 74 -12.67 0.35 -5.62
CA ALA A 74 -11.42 0.94 -5.14
C ALA A 74 -11.60 2.41 -4.73
N GLU A 75 -10.83 2.87 -3.74
CA GLU A 75 -10.75 4.31 -3.43
C GLU A 75 -10.16 5.06 -4.62
N ARG A 76 -9.06 4.54 -5.18
CA ARG A 76 -8.45 5.02 -6.43
C ARG A 76 -7.84 3.83 -7.19
N PHE A 77 -8.03 3.77 -8.50
CA PHE A 77 -7.38 2.75 -9.31
C PHE A 77 -5.88 3.07 -9.45
N GLY A 78 -5.03 2.04 -9.37
CA GLY A 78 -3.57 2.17 -9.30
C GLY A 78 -3.01 2.05 -7.87
N GLY A 79 -3.82 2.36 -6.85
CA GLY A 79 -3.40 2.23 -5.45
C GLY A 79 -2.12 3.01 -5.12
N GLN A 80 -1.24 2.43 -4.33
CA GLN A 80 0.02 3.05 -3.88
C GLN A 80 1.04 3.28 -5.01
N VAL A 81 0.91 2.58 -6.13
CA VAL A 81 1.77 2.80 -7.32
C VAL A 81 1.69 4.23 -7.82
N LEU A 82 0.53 4.89 -7.71
CA LEU A 82 0.34 6.29 -8.09
C LEU A 82 1.30 7.26 -7.36
N ASP A 83 1.79 6.88 -6.19
CA ASP A 83 2.68 7.70 -5.36
C ASP A 83 4.17 7.41 -5.60
N THR A 84 4.48 6.46 -6.50
CA THR A 84 5.86 6.06 -6.87
C THR A 84 6.36 6.93 -8.01
N VAL A 85 7.58 7.47 -7.90
CA VAL A 85 8.17 8.32 -8.96
C VAL A 85 8.71 7.45 -10.09
N GLY A 86 9.63 6.55 -9.80
CA GLY A 86 10.26 5.67 -10.80
C GLY A 86 10.04 4.20 -10.46
N ILE A 87 9.83 3.37 -11.47
CA ILE A 87 9.69 1.91 -11.38
C ILE A 87 10.66 1.31 -12.39
N ASP A 88 11.74 0.71 -11.90
CA ASP A 88 12.81 0.12 -12.73
C ASP A 88 12.93 -1.41 -12.53
N ASN A 89 12.14 -1.96 -11.63
CA ASN A 89 12.20 -3.37 -11.21
C ASN A 89 10.98 -4.21 -11.60
N PHE A 90 10.11 -3.69 -12.49
CA PHE A 90 9.02 -4.48 -13.04
C PHE A 90 9.46 -5.14 -14.33
N ILE A 91 9.54 -6.49 -14.33
CA ILE A 91 10.03 -7.26 -15.48
C ILE A 91 9.28 -6.91 -16.78
N SER A 92 9.99 -6.77 -17.88
CA SER A 92 9.56 -6.32 -19.20
C SER A 92 9.28 -4.81 -19.35
N VAL A 93 9.35 -4.03 -18.26
CA VAL A 93 9.23 -2.57 -18.28
C VAL A 93 10.51 -1.98 -17.70
N PRO A 94 11.53 -1.64 -18.52
CA PRO A 94 12.84 -1.19 -18.03
C PRO A 94 12.79 0.07 -17.18
N HIS A 95 11.86 0.99 -17.50
CA HIS A 95 11.60 2.21 -16.73
C HIS A 95 10.18 2.71 -16.99
N THR A 96 9.50 3.13 -15.94
CA THR A 96 8.21 3.84 -16.03
C THR A 96 7.99 4.66 -14.75
N GLU A 97 7.05 5.60 -14.80
CA GLU A 97 6.57 6.32 -13.62
C GLU A 97 5.29 5.68 -13.08
N GLY A 98 5.08 5.77 -11.77
CA GLY A 98 3.91 5.19 -11.10
C GLY A 98 2.57 5.55 -11.73
N PRO A 99 2.28 6.85 -11.99
CA PRO A 99 1.04 7.25 -12.66
C PRO A 99 0.87 6.67 -14.06
N GLN A 100 1.96 6.55 -14.84
CA GLN A 100 1.93 5.97 -16.18
C GLN A 100 1.66 4.46 -16.11
N PHE A 101 2.30 3.77 -15.17
CA PHE A 101 2.10 2.35 -14.93
C PHE A 101 0.67 2.06 -14.46
N ALA A 102 0.14 2.86 -13.53
CA ALA A 102 -1.24 2.75 -13.06
C ALA A 102 -2.25 2.96 -14.19
N ALA A 103 -2.04 3.96 -15.06
CA ALA A 103 -2.87 4.19 -16.23
C ALA A 103 -2.80 3.04 -17.25
N ALA A 104 -1.63 2.40 -17.41
CA ALA A 104 -1.48 1.23 -18.27
C ALA A 104 -2.24 0.02 -17.72
N MET A 105 -2.18 -0.23 -16.40
CA MET A 105 -2.97 -1.26 -15.74
C MET A 105 -4.47 -1.02 -15.91
N GLU A 106 -4.93 0.21 -15.70
CA GLU A 106 -6.36 0.55 -15.84
C GLU A 106 -6.85 0.34 -17.27
N ARG A 107 -6.08 0.77 -18.29
CA ARG A 107 -6.42 0.50 -19.70
C ARG A 107 -6.54 -0.99 -19.96
N HIS A 108 -5.57 -1.79 -19.48
CA HIS A 108 -5.61 -3.26 -19.67
C HIS A 108 -6.84 -3.90 -19.03
N VAL A 109 -7.26 -3.45 -17.84
CA VAL A 109 -8.50 -3.93 -17.21
C VAL A 109 -9.72 -3.51 -18.01
N ARG A 110 -9.73 -2.29 -18.56
CA ARG A 110 -10.85 -1.76 -19.39
C ARG A 110 -10.96 -2.42 -20.76
N ASP A 111 -9.93 -3.13 -21.24
CA ASP A 111 -10.03 -3.96 -22.44
C ASP A 111 -10.96 -5.17 -22.26
N TYR A 112 -11.37 -5.45 -21.01
CA TYR A 112 -12.35 -6.48 -20.64
C TYR A 112 -13.61 -5.84 -20.06
N GLU A 113 -14.72 -6.60 -20.05
CA GLU A 113 -16.00 -6.18 -19.44
C GLU A 113 -15.91 -6.21 -17.90
N VAL A 114 -15.07 -5.37 -17.31
CA VAL A 114 -14.91 -5.23 -15.86
C VAL A 114 -15.59 -3.94 -15.40
N ASP A 115 -16.44 -4.07 -14.40
CA ASP A 115 -17.13 -2.93 -13.77
C ASP A 115 -16.20 -2.26 -12.74
N ILE A 116 -15.56 -1.14 -13.12
CA ILE A 116 -14.64 -0.39 -12.25
C ILE A 116 -15.41 0.70 -11.51
N MET A 117 -15.47 0.59 -10.19
CA MET A 117 -16.16 1.51 -9.28
C MET A 117 -15.11 2.23 -8.42
N ASN A 118 -14.75 3.45 -8.81
CA ASN A 118 -13.83 4.30 -8.06
C ASN A 118 -14.53 5.01 -6.91
N LEU A 119 -13.75 5.59 -5.99
CA LEU A 119 -14.19 6.32 -4.79
C LEU A 119 -15.01 5.44 -3.83
N GLN A 120 -14.72 4.14 -3.82
CA GLN A 120 -15.37 3.17 -2.96
C GLN A 120 -14.40 2.69 -1.87
N ARG A 121 -14.62 3.15 -0.64
CA ARG A 121 -13.89 2.71 0.54
C ARG A 121 -14.70 1.65 1.27
N ALA A 122 -14.18 0.43 1.35
CA ALA A 122 -14.82 -0.66 2.07
C ALA A 122 -14.76 -0.44 3.58
N THR A 123 -15.86 -0.72 4.26
CA THR A 123 -16.03 -0.54 5.72
C THR A 123 -16.47 -1.81 6.43
N GLY A 124 -16.95 -2.82 5.71
CA GLY A 124 -17.36 -4.08 6.28
C GLY A 124 -17.48 -5.19 5.25
N LEU A 125 -17.37 -6.43 5.71
CA LEU A 125 -17.58 -7.65 4.94
C LEU A 125 -18.51 -8.55 5.73
N VAL A 126 -19.59 -8.99 5.09
CA VAL A 126 -20.55 -9.95 5.64
C VAL A 126 -20.38 -11.25 4.88
N PRO A 127 -19.86 -12.31 5.52
CA PRO A 127 -19.73 -13.63 4.90
C PRO A 127 -21.07 -14.21 4.46
N ALA A 128 -21.03 -15.11 3.49
CA ALA A 128 -22.21 -15.86 3.11
C ALA A 128 -22.72 -16.74 4.27
N SER A 129 -24.02 -16.77 4.49
CA SER A 129 -24.64 -17.58 5.54
C SER A 129 -24.74 -19.07 5.20
N THR A 130 -24.59 -19.41 3.92
CA THR A 130 -24.64 -20.77 3.41
C THR A 130 -23.55 -20.97 2.36
N GLU A 131 -23.12 -22.19 2.13
CA GLU A 131 -22.19 -22.53 1.06
C GLU A 131 -22.76 -22.12 -0.30
N GLY A 132 -21.94 -21.47 -1.14
CA GLY A 132 -22.36 -20.91 -2.44
C GLY A 132 -23.28 -19.69 -2.35
N GLY A 133 -23.56 -19.18 -1.15
CA GLY A 133 -24.31 -17.95 -0.92
C GLY A 133 -23.56 -16.69 -1.33
N LEU A 134 -24.21 -15.54 -1.19
CA LEU A 134 -23.61 -14.25 -1.54
C LEU A 134 -22.90 -13.64 -0.33
N ILE A 135 -21.69 -13.16 -0.58
CA ILE A 135 -20.90 -12.32 0.33
C ILE A 135 -21.26 -10.87 0.05
N GLU A 136 -21.38 -10.03 1.08
CA GLU A 136 -21.68 -8.62 0.95
C GLU A 136 -20.47 -7.79 1.41
N VAL A 137 -20.08 -6.80 0.59
CA VAL A 137 -19.09 -5.79 0.95
C VAL A 137 -19.79 -4.45 1.12
N GLN A 138 -19.59 -3.82 2.27
CA GLN A 138 -20.18 -2.54 2.64
C GLN A 138 -19.17 -1.40 2.43
N PHE A 139 -19.67 -0.22 2.04
CA PHE A 139 -18.85 0.95 1.73
C PHE A 139 -19.23 2.16 2.58
N GLU A 140 -18.27 3.10 2.73
CA GLU A 140 -18.39 4.29 3.56
C GLU A 140 -19.57 5.21 3.16
N ASN A 141 -19.93 5.25 1.88
CA ASN A 141 -21.07 6.02 1.37
C ASN A 141 -22.44 5.35 1.63
N GLY A 142 -22.48 4.23 2.36
CA GLY A 142 -23.68 3.47 2.66
C GLY A 142 -24.11 2.48 1.56
N ALA A 143 -23.34 2.34 0.49
CA ALA A 143 -23.57 1.31 -0.51
C ALA A 143 -23.16 -0.07 0.00
N SER A 144 -23.75 -1.11 -0.60
CA SER A 144 -23.28 -2.48 -0.49
C SER A 144 -23.29 -3.19 -1.85
N LEU A 145 -22.32 -4.08 -2.07
CA LEU A 145 -22.23 -4.92 -3.26
C LEU A 145 -22.21 -6.39 -2.86
N LYS A 146 -22.91 -7.20 -3.62
CA LYS A 146 -22.99 -8.65 -3.41
C LYS A 146 -22.19 -9.40 -4.45
N SER A 147 -21.51 -10.47 -4.02
CA SER A 147 -20.69 -11.31 -4.88
C SER A 147 -20.66 -12.76 -4.40
N ARG A 148 -20.44 -13.70 -5.31
CA ARG A 148 -20.23 -15.11 -4.96
C ARG A 148 -18.84 -15.34 -4.36
N THR A 149 -17.83 -14.57 -4.81
CA THR A 149 -16.48 -14.57 -4.26
C THR A 149 -15.96 -13.15 -4.13
N VAL A 150 -15.09 -12.92 -3.14
CA VAL A 150 -14.45 -11.63 -2.91
C VAL A 150 -12.93 -11.81 -2.90
N ILE A 151 -12.22 -10.92 -3.59
CA ILE A 151 -10.74 -10.85 -3.53
C ILE A 151 -10.36 -9.52 -2.87
N ILE A 152 -9.75 -9.61 -1.69
CA ILE A 152 -9.28 -8.46 -0.92
C ILE A 152 -7.86 -8.12 -1.40
N SER A 153 -7.68 -6.95 -1.98
CA SER A 153 -6.40 -6.45 -2.51
C SER A 153 -6.19 -4.97 -2.15
N THR A 154 -6.59 -4.62 -0.92
CA THR A 154 -6.57 -3.25 -0.41
C THR A 154 -5.18 -2.70 -0.14
N GLY A 155 -4.15 -3.55 -0.24
CA GLY A 155 -2.76 -3.17 -0.07
C GLY A 155 -2.42 -2.74 1.36
N ALA A 156 -1.35 -1.97 1.46
CA ALA A 156 -0.85 -1.46 2.72
C ALA A 156 -0.31 -0.03 2.54
N ARG A 157 -0.08 0.67 3.63
CA ARG A 157 0.54 1.99 3.64
C ARG A 157 1.75 2.01 4.56
N TRP A 158 2.77 2.74 4.17
CA TRP A 158 3.91 2.96 5.03
C TRP A 158 3.54 3.84 6.23
N ARG A 159 4.07 3.48 7.39
CA ARG A 159 4.00 4.34 8.56
C ARG A 159 4.97 5.49 8.36
N SER A 160 4.48 6.74 8.47
CA SER A 160 5.31 7.94 8.44
C SER A 160 5.88 8.27 9.81
N MET A 161 6.99 9.01 9.84
CA MET A 161 7.53 9.59 11.07
C MET A 161 6.65 10.72 11.61
N SER A 162 5.88 11.35 10.72
CA SER A 162 5.00 12.50 10.99
C SER A 162 5.77 13.72 11.55
N VAL A 163 6.96 13.97 11.01
CA VAL A 163 7.82 15.09 11.38
C VAL A 163 7.87 16.16 10.29
N PRO A 164 8.17 17.44 10.63
CA PRO A 164 8.42 18.50 9.66
C PRO A 164 9.46 18.08 8.62
N GLY A 165 9.24 18.45 7.35
CA GLY A 165 10.13 18.12 6.23
C GLY A 165 9.90 16.74 5.62
N GLU A 166 9.30 15.76 6.31
CA GLU A 166 9.09 14.42 5.76
C GLU A 166 8.28 14.43 4.44
N ASN A 167 7.14 15.11 4.44
CA ASN A 167 6.30 15.21 3.24
C ASN A 167 6.89 16.14 2.17
N GLU A 168 7.62 17.19 2.56
CA GLU A 168 8.27 18.11 1.64
C GLU A 168 9.35 17.41 0.82
N TYR A 169 10.13 16.54 1.46
CA TYR A 169 11.23 15.82 0.84
C TYR A 169 10.89 14.38 0.45
N ARG A 170 9.63 13.99 0.53
CA ARG A 170 9.17 12.71 -0.02
C ARG A 170 9.47 12.62 -1.50
N ASN A 171 10.13 11.52 -1.92
CA ASN A 171 10.67 11.34 -3.28
C ASN A 171 11.75 12.36 -3.69
N LYS A 172 12.28 13.11 -2.72
CA LYS A 172 13.43 14.02 -2.88
C LYS A 172 14.55 13.71 -1.89
N GLY A 173 14.64 12.45 -1.50
CA GLY A 173 15.58 11.96 -0.50
C GLY A 173 14.93 11.26 0.70
N VAL A 174 13.63 11.48 0.97
CA VAL A 174 12.86 10.63 1.88
C VAL A 174 12.15 9.56 1.07
N THR A 175 12.39 8.31 1.42
CA THR A 175 11.82 7.11 0.74
C THR A 175 11.44 6.03 1.75
N TYR A 176 10.61 5.07 1.28
CA TYR A 176 10.07 3.98 2.09
C TYR A 176 10.41 2.59 1.53
N CYS A 177 10.96 2.53 0.30
CA CYS A 177 11.27 1.25 -0.36
C CYS A 177 12.77 1.12 -0.65
N PRO A 178 13.55 0.40 0.18
CA PRO A 178 14.99 0.19 -0.06
C PRO A 178 15.28 -0.49 -1.40
N HIS A 179 14.49 -1.53 -1.73
CA HIS A 179 14.65 -2.27 -2.98
C HIS A 179 14.31 -1.45 -4.24
N CYS A 180 13.44 -0.43 -4.11
CA CYS A 180 13.05 0.44 -5.22
C CYS A 180 14.10 1.54 -5.45
N ASP A 181 14.44 2.25 -4.37
CA ASP A 181 15.15 3.52 -4.44
C ASP A 181 16.63 3.41 -4.02
N GLY A 182 17.04 2.31 -3.38
CA GLY A 182 18.40 2.11 -2.91
C GLY A 182 19.48 2.43 -3.97
N PRO A 183 19.37 1.96 -5.22
CA PRO A 183 20.33 2.25 -6.28
C PRO A 183 20.54 3.75 -6.57
N LEU A 184 19.54 4.61 -6.32
CA LEU A 184 19.61 6.07 -6.51
C LEU A 184 20.53 6.76 -5.51
N PHE A 185 20.89 6.06 -4.43
CA PHE A 185 21.75 6.56 -3.36
C PHE A 185 23.15 5.97 -3.40
N LYS A 186 23.56 5.39 -4.52
CA LYS A 186 24.91 4.85 -4.69
C LYS A 186 25.97 5.88 -4.32
N GLY A 187 26.89 5.48 -3.43
CA GLY A 187 28.00 6.31 -2.96
C GLY A 187 27.65 7.45 -2.01
N LYS A 188 26.38 7.53 -1.52
CA LYS A 188 25.91 8.56 -0.61
C LYS A 188 25.88 8.05 0.84
N HIS A 189 25.73 8.98 1.78
CA HIS A 189 25.39 8.68 3.18
C HIS A 189 23.87 8.68 3.34
N VAL A 190 23.31 7.59 3.88
CA VAL A 190 21.86 7.48 4.13
C VAL A 190 21.56 7.09 5.57
N ALA A 191 20.38 7.48 6.03
CA ALA A 191 19.81 6.98 7.27
C ALA A 191 18.72 5.94 6.99
N VAL A 192 18.61 4.96 7.90
CA VAL A 192 17.45 4.08 8.03
C VAL A 192 16.79 4.37 9.37
N ILE A 193 15.52 4.73 9.35
CA ILE A 193 14.74 4.99 10.56
C ILE A 193 14.00 3.72 10.96
N GLY A 194 14.36 3.16 12.11
CA GLY A 194 13.83 1.93 12.68
C GLY A 194 14.85 0.79 12.74
N GLY A 195 14.99 0.18 13.91
CA GLY A 195 15.94 -0.89 14.22
C GLY A 195 15.30 -2.27 14.45
N GLY A 196 14.09 -2.51 13.90
CA GLY A 196 13.47 -3.82 13.79
C GLY A 196 14.01 -4.62 12.60
N ASN A 197 13.48 -5.85 12.37
CA ASN A 197 13.92 -6.72 11.27
C ASN A 197 13.94 -5.97 9.92
N SER A 198 12.84 -5.36 9.52
CA SER A 198 12.75 -4.65 8.24
C SER A 198 13.78 -3.52 8.11
N GLY A 199 14.04 -2.77 9.20
CA GLY A 199 15.04 -1.69 9.18
C GLY A 199 16.46 -2.22 9.07
N ILE A 200 16.80 -3.28 9.77
CA ILE A 200 18.15 -3.88 9.70
C ILE A 200 18.37 -4.61 8.38
N GLU A 201 17.37 -5.32 7.83
CA GLU A 201 17.43 -5.91 6.49
C GLU A 201 17.66 -4.83 5.42
N ALA A 202 16.86 -3.74 5.48
CA ALA A 202 17.04 -2.59 4.60
C ALA A 202 18.45 -1.98 4.72
N ALA A 203 18.95 -1.84 5.94
CA ALA A 203 20.29 -1.29 6.19
C ALA A 203 21.41 -2.22 5.65
N ILE A 204 21.25 -3.53 5.73
CA ILE A 204 22.18 -4.51 5.13
C ILE A 204 22.19 -4.37 3.60
N ASP A 205 21.02 -4.33 2.96
CA ASP A 205 20.90 -4.16 1.51
C ASP A 205 21.55 -2.84 1.05
N LEU A 206 21.21 -1.75 1.71
CA LEU A 206 21.75 -0.43 1.39
C LEU A 206 23.26 -0.35 1.60
N ALA A 207 23.81 -0.98 2.64
CA ALA A 207 25.24 -0.98 2.89
C ALA A 207 26.08 -1.63 1.77
N GLY A 208 25.47 -2.46 0.94
CA GLY A 208 26.08 -3.00 -0.28
C GLY A 208 26.16 -2.02 -1.45
N VAL A 209 25.46 -0.89 -1.38
CA VAL A 209 25.27 0.05 -2.50
C VAL A 209 25.77 1.46 -2.17
N VAL A 210 25.52 1.93 -0.93
CA VAL A 210 25.80 3.30 -0.51
C VAL A 210 27.15 3.41 0.19
N ALA A 211 27.67 4.63 0.34
CA ALA A 211 28.95 4.85 1.04
C ALA A 211 28.85 4.60 2.55
N ARG A 212 27.72 4.98 3.16
CA ARG A 212 27.50 4.83 4.61
C ARG A 212 26.02 4.69 4.93
N VAL A 213 25.70 3.83 5.90
CA VAL A 213 24.36 3.66 6.47
C VAL A 213 24.39 3.99 7.95
N THR A 214 23.48 4.84 8.39
CA THR A 214 23.24 5.11 9.82
C THR A 214 21.83 4.67 10.19
N VAL A 215 21.70 3.67 11.06
CA VAL A 215 20.39 3.28 11.62
C VAL A 215 20.07 4.13 12.82
N LEU A 216 18.91 4.78 12.83
CA LEU A 216 18.35 5.48 13.99
C LEU A 216 17.22 4.64 14.58
N GLU A 217 17.39 4.21 15.83
CA GLU A 217 16.37 3.48 16.58
C GLU A 217 15.87 4.29 17.79
N PHE A 218 14.56 4.39 17.90
CA PHE A 218 13.89 5.12 18.99
C PHE A 218 14.10 4.46 20.37
N ALA A 219 14.20 3.13 20.42
CA ALA A 219 14.43 2.36 21.63
C ALA A 219 15.92 2.39 22.05
N PRO A 220 16.25 2.02 23.29
CA PRO A 220 17.63 1.95 23.75
C PRO A 220 18.44 0.82 23.10
N GLU A 221 17.77 -0.10 22.41
CA GLU A 221 18.39 -1.27 21.75
C GLU A 221 17.69 -1.60 20.44
N LEU A 222 18.39 -2.26 19.51
CA LEU A 222 17.83 -2.80 18.29
C LEU A 222 16.88 -3.95 18.63
N LYS A 223 15.74 -4.00 17.92
CA LYS A 223 14.71 -5.05 18.08
C LYS A 223 14.75 -6.12 17.01
N ALA A 224 15.67 -6.03 16.07
CA ALA A 224 15.88 -7.04 15.06
C ALA A 224 16.43 -8.36 15.65
N ASP A 225 16.26 -9.46 14.93
CA ASP A 225 16.80 -10.75 15.29
C ASP A 225 18.33 -10.69 15.42
N ALA A 226 18.87 -11.40 16.39
CA ALA A 226 20.30 -11.37 16.69
C ALA A 226 21.20 -11.73 15.51
N VAL A 227 20.73 -12.58 14.59
CA VAL A 227 21.47 -12.93 13.37
C VAL A 227 21.59 -11.74 12.41
N LEU A 228 20.54 -10.96 12.25
CA LEU A 228 20.52 -9.75 11.44
C LEU A 228 21.41 -8.67 12.06
N GLN A 229 21.30 -8.46 13.37
CA GLN A 229 22.15 -7.50 14.07
C GLN A 229 23.63 -7.83 13.91
N ARG A 230 24.04 -9.11 14.11
CA ARG A 230 25.44 -9.54 13.92
C ARG A 230 25.91 -9.30 12.50
N LYS A 231 25.09 -9.64 11.49
CA LYS A 231 25.42 -9.39 10.08
C LYS A 231 25.62 -7.91 9.80
N PHE A 232 24.67 -7.09 10.22
CA PHE A 232 24.74 -5.65 10.03
C PHE A 232 25.97 -5.03 10.68
N LEU A 233 26.20 -5.31 11.96
CA LEU A 233 27.33 -4.76 12.73
C LEU A 233 28.72 -5.25 12.25
N SER A 234 28.77 -6.33 11.48
CA SER A 234 30.03 -6.79 10.85
C SER A 234 30.44 -6.00 9.58
N MET A 235 29.57 -5.13 9.09
CA MET A 235 29.85 -4.36 7.87
C MET A 235 30.63 -3.08 8.21
N PRO A 236 31.62 -2.67 7.36
CA PRO A 236 32.55 -1.60 7.71
C PRO A 236 31.97 -0.19 7.61
N ASN A 237 30.85 -0.03 6.91
CA ASN A 237 30.26 1.26 6.56
C ASN A 237 28.92 1.53 7.27
N VAL A 238 28.69 0.92 8.43
CA VAL A 238 27.44 1.05 9.17
C VAL A 238 27.65 1.73 10.54
N THR A 239 26.61 2.39 11.01
CA THR A 239 26.55 3.03 12.34
C THR A 239 25.16 2.84 12.92
N VAL A 240 25.06 2.67 14.24
CA VAL A 240 23.79 2.62 14.99
C VAL A 240 23.72 3.79 15.96
N ILE A 241 22.60 4.47 15.99
CA ILE A 241 22.25 5.48 16.99
C ILE A 241 20.93 5.02 17.64
N THR A 242 21.01 4.58 18.88
CA THR A 242 19.83 4.20 19.68
C THR A 242 19.33 5.40 20.49
N ASN A 243 18.17 5.30 21.13
CA ASN A 243 17.49 6.41 21.81
C ASN A 243 17.26 7.62 20.90
N ALA A 244 17.24 7.46 19.59
CA ALA A 244 17.16 8.54 18.63
C ALA A 244 15.71 8.80 18.21
N GLN A 245 15.15 9.89 18.66
CA GLN A 245 13.86 10.39 18.19
C GLN A 245 14.08 11.39 17.06
N THR A 246 13.84 10.98 15.81
CA THR A 246 13.86 11.91 14.67
C THR A 246 12.79 12.99 14.89
N THR A 247 13.19 14.26 14.76
CA THR A 247 12.33 15.41 15.01
C THR A 247 12.06 16.26 13.78
N GLN A 248 12.96 16.22 12.79
CA GLN A 248 12.82 16.99 11.57
C GLN A 248 13.66 16.37 10.45
N VAL A 249 13.18 16.48 9.22
CA VAL A 249 13.97 16.27 7.99
C VAL A 249 14.40 17.64 7.48
N THR A 250 15.68 17.79 7.17
CA THR A 250 16.26 19.04 6.66
C THR A 250 16.70 18.88 5.20
N GLY A 251 16.65 19.96 4.43
CA GLY A 251 17.04 19.96 3.03
C GLY A 251 17.22 21.37 2.47
N ASP A 252 17.64 21.43 1.20
CA ASP A 252 17.92 22.67 0.48
C ASP A 252 16.73 23.18 -0.37
N GLY A 253 15.54 22.61 -0.18
CA GLY A 253 14.33 22.86 -0.98
C GLY A 253 14.19 21.94 -2.21
N SER A 254 15.28 21.35 -2.70
CA SER A 254 15.30 20.42 -3.80
C SER A 254 15.49 18.95 -3.37
N LYS A 255 16.28 18.72 -2.33
CA LYS A 255 16.64 17.41 -1.80
C LYS A 255 16.95 17.44 -0.31
N VAL A 256 16.95 16.26 0.30
CA VAL A 256 17.41 16.05 1.68
C VAL A 256 18.90 16.38 1.81
N THR A 257 19.27 17.07 2.87
CA THR A 257 20.67 17.33 3.26
C THR A 257 20.98 16.84 4.68
N GLY A 258 19.97 16.41 5.44
CA GLY A 258 20.14 15.89 6.77
C GLY A 258 18.83 15.61 7.50
N LEU A 259 18.96 15.31 8.78
CA LEU A 259 17.86 15.21 9.72
C LEU A 259 18.31 15.68 11.11
N ASN A 260 17.35 16.08 11.92
CA ASN A 260 17.54 16.38 13.34
C ASN A 260 16.89 15.27 14.18
N TYR A 261 17.53 14.92 15.26
CA TYR A 261 16.97 13.99 16.24
C TYR A 261 17.28 14.44 17.66
N THR A 262 16.48 14.00 18.62
CA THR A 262 16.76 14.16 20.05
C THR A 262 17.29 12.84 20.58
N ASP A 263 18.44 12.88 21.26
CA ASP A 263 18.89 11.77 22.08
C ASP A 263 17.98 11.69 23.32
N ARG A 264 17.17 10.63 23.39
CA ARG A 264 16.19 10.46 24.47
C ARG A 264 16.80 10.10 25.82
N ALA A 265 18.08 9.70 25.85
CA ALA A 265 18.79 9.40 27.09
C ALA A 265 19.30 10.69 27.75
N THR A 266 19.74 11.67 26.95
CA THR A 266 20.31 12.93 27.43
C THR A 266 19.35 14.11 27.29
N GLY A 267 18.39 14.05 26.38
CA GLY A 267 17.50 15.14 25.99
C GLY A 267 18.14 16.12 25.00
N GLU A 268 19.35 15.86 24.54
CA GLU A 268 20.09 16.77 23.66
C GLU A 268 19.61 16.65 22.21
N ALA A 269 19.48 17.78 21.51
CA ALA A 269 19.23 17.85 20.09
C ALA A 269 20.54 17.61 19.33
N GLN A 270 20.46 16.82 18.27
CA GLN A 270 21.58 16.42 17.42
C GLN A 270 21.22 16.59 15.95
N ASP A 271 22.20 16.92 15.13
CA ASP A 271 22.09 17.05 13.68
C ASP A 271 22.89 15.94 13.00
N LEU A 272 22.33 15.36 11.96
CA LEU A 272 22.97 14.34 11.14
C LEU A 272 22.92 14.74 9.67
N ALA A 273 24.07 15.08 9.10
CA ALA A 273 24.21 15.37 7.68
C ALA A 273 24.18 14.07 6.85
N LEU A 274 23.29 14.01 5.85
CA LEU A 274 23.11 12.86 4.97
C LEU A 274 22.31 13.25 3.71
N GLU A 275 22.22 12.34 2.76
CA GLU A 275 21.64 12.62 1.44
C GLU A 275 20.38 11.78 1.14
N GLY A 276 19.97 10.89 2.07
CA GLY A 276 18.78 10.07 1.93
C GLY A 276 18.29 9.47 3.24
N ILE A 277 16.99 9.31 3.38
CA ILE A 277 16.33 8.76 4.57
C ILE A 277 15.36 7.67 4.13
N PHE A 278 15.58 6.44 4.62
CA PHE A 278 14.71 5.28 4.41
C PHE A 278 13.88 5.04 5.67
N VAL A 279 12.58 5.27 5.59
CA VAL A 279 11.67 5.14 6.74
C VAL A 279 11.19 3.70 6.83
N GLN A 280 11.64 2.96 7.86
CA GLN A 280 11.39 1.53 8.07
C GLN A 280 10.77 1.25 9.43
N ILE A 281 9.74 2.03 9.80
CA ILE A 281 9.04 1.92 11.09
C ILE A 281 7.72 1.17 11.01
N GLY A 282 7.54 0.40 9.96
CA GLY A 282 6.45 -0.53 9.76
C GLY A 282 5.56 -0.22 8.56
N LEU A 283 4.88 -1.28 8.12
CA LEU A 283 3.85 -1.25 7.11
C LEU A 283 2.50 -1.48 7.80
N LEU A 284 1.49 -0.72 7.40
CA LEU A 284 0.14 -0.80 7.93
C LEU A 284 -0.79 -1.37 6.85
N PRO A 285 -1.18 -2.64 6.94
CA PRO A 285 -2.18 -3.21 6.04
C PRO A 285 -3.50 -2.43 6.11
N ASN A 286 -4.16 -2.26 4.97
CA ASN A 286 -5.46 -1.58 4.90
C ASN A 286 -6.59 -2.57 5.17
N THR A 287 -6.65 -3.12 6.37
CA THR A 287 -7.46 -4.27 6.78
C THR A 287 -8.30 -4.03 8.03
N ASP A 288 -8.27 -2.81 8.58
CA ASP A 288 -9.01 -2.49 9.82
C ASP A 288 -10.50 -2.81 9.73
N TRP A 289 -11.09 -2.71 8.54
CA TRP A 289 -12.49 -2.99 8.24
C TRP A 289 -12.86 -4.48 8.25
N LEU A 290 -11.86 -5.37 8.33
CA LEU A 290 -12.00 -6.84 8.36
C LEU A 290 -11.90 -7.43 9.75
N LYS A 291 -11.64 -6.61 10.79
CA LYS A 291 -11.49 -7.08 12.17
C LYS A 291 -12.73 -7.83 12.63
N GLY A 292 -12.53 -9.04 13.13
CA GLY A 292 -13.61 -9.91 13.60
C GLY A 292 -14.34 -10.69 12.50
N THR A 293 -13.96 -10.52 11.23
CA THR A 293 -14.58 -11.22 10.10
C THR A 293 -13.58 -12.15 9.38
N VAL A 294 -12.34 -11.70 9.21
CA VAL A 294 -11.26 -12.46 8.56
C VAL A 294 -10.08 -12.56 9.54
N GLU A 295 -9.40 -13.70 9.55
CA GLU A 295 -8.25 -13.91 10.43
C GLU A 295 -7.08 -13.00 10.04
N LEU A 296 -6.67 -12.14 11.00
CA LEU A 296 -5.56 -11.20 10.84
C LEU A 296 -4.42 -11.58 11.80
N THR A 297 -3.19 -11.34 11.37
CA THR A 297 -2.03 -11.39 12.26
C THR A 297 -2.08 -10.24 13.29
N ARG A 298 -1.23 -10.30 14.30
CA ARG A 298 -1.04 -9.20 15.27
C ARG A 298 -0.62 -7.87 14.60
N PHE A 299 -0.13 -7.93 13.36
CA PHE A 299 0.27 -6.77 12.56
C PHE A 299 -0.83 -6.29 11.61
N GLY A 300 -1.99 -6.95 11.61
CA GLY A 300 -3.12 -6.62 10.75
C GLY A 300 -3.06 -7.23 9.35
N GLU A 301 -2.09 -8.09 9.04
CA GLU A 301 -2.03 -8.77 7.74
C GLU A 301 -3.07 -9.88 7.66
N ILE A 302 -3.71 -10.05 6.51
CA ILE A 302 -4.64 -11.15 6.25
C ILE A 302 -3.83 -12.44 6.12
N GLN A 303 -4.18 -13.46 6.89
CA GLN A 303 -3.60 -14.78 6.77
C GLN A 303 -4.14 -15.48 5.51
N VAL A 304 -3.25 -15.97 4.66
CA VAL A 304 -3.63 -16.68 3.43
C VAL A 304 -2.81 -17.96 3.25
N ASP A 305 -3.44 -18.93 2.60
CA ASP A 305 -2.75 -20.15 2.15
C ASP A 305 -1.98 -19.92 0.83
N SER A 306 -1.35 -20.96 0.30
CA SER A 306 -0.61 -20.90 -0.98
C SER A 306 -1.49 -20.56 -2.19
N HIS A 307 -2.81 -20.63 -2.06
CA HIS A 307 -3.80 -20.31 -3.09
C HIS A 307 -4.41 -18.92 -2.92
N GLY A 308 -4.01 -18.17 -1.86
CA GLY A 308 -4.60 -16.89 -1.52
C GLY A 308 -5.97 -17.00 -0.82
N ARG A 309 -6.35 -18.18 -0.29
CA ARG A 309 -7.59 -18.37 0.46
C ARG A 309 -7.41 -17.83 1.88
N THR A 310 -8.45 -17.18 2.38
CA THR A 310 -8.56 -16.80 3.79
C THR A 310 -9.27 -17.92 4.59
N ASP A 311 -9.47 -17.71 5.87
CA ASP A 311 -10.30 -18.56 6.75
C ASP A 311 -11.80 -18.51 6.43
N VAL A 312 -12.24 -17.51 5.63
CA VAL A 312 -13.65 -17.33 5.24
C VAL A 312 -13.88 -17.94 3.85
N PRO A 313 -14.78 -18.95 3.70
CA PRO A 313 -15.08 -19.56 2.41
C PRO A 313 -15.56 -18.53 1.37
N GLY A 314 -15.00 -18.61 0.15
CA GLY A 314 -15.29 -17.68 -0.94
C GLY A 314 -14.58 -16.32 -0.85
N VAL A 315 -13.82 -16.09 0.23
CA VAL A 315 -13.00 -14.87 0.41
C VAL A 315 -11.52 -15.20 0.20
N PHE A 316 -10.89 -14.43 -0.68
CA PHE A 316 -9.49 -14.53 -1.03
C PHE A 316 -8.79 -13.21 -0.75
N ALA A 317 -7.47 -13.23 -0.61
CA ALA A 317 -6.71 -12.00 -0.48
C ALA A 317 -5.38 -12.08 -1.24
N ALA A 318 -4.87 -10.91 -1.67
CA ALA A 318 -3.68 -10.81 -2.51
C ALA A 318 -2.90 -9.53 -2.27
N GLY A 319 -1.57 -9.60 -2.43
CA GLY A 319 -0.67 -8.48 -2.35
C GLY A 319 -0.38 -8.02 -0.93
N ASP A 320 -0.03 -6.73 -0.79
CA ASP A 320 0.62 -6.18 0.42
C ASP A 320 -0.22 -6.25 1.70
N CYS A 321 -1.54 -6.40 1.60
CA CYS A 321 -2.41 -6.58 2.78
C CYS A 321 -2.35 -7.98 3.42
N THR A 322 -1.64 -8.93 2.81
CA THR A 322 -1.57 -10.34 3.24
C THR A 322 -0.26 -10.68 3.94
N THR A 323 -0.15 -11.90 4.46
CA THR A 323 1.09 -12.46 5.03
C THR A 323 2.14 -12.85 3.98
N VAL A 324 1.88 -12.63 2.68
CA VAL A 324 2.85 -12.91 1.62
C VAL A 324 4.10 -12.03 1.80
N PRO A 325 5.30 -12.61 1.83
CA PRO A 325 6.54 -11.84 1.99
C PRO A 325 6.85 -10.99 0.75
N TYR A 326 7.77 -10.02 0.90
CA TYR A 326 8.27 -9.18 -0.19
C TYR A 326 7.19 -8.36 -0.91
N LYS A 327 6.78 -7.25 -0.31
CA LYS A 327 5.77 -6.33 -0.83
C LYS A 327 6.29 -5.59 -2.07
N GLN A 328 6.09 -6.18 -3.26
CA GLN A 328 6.56 -5.69 -4.56
C GLN A 328 5.44 -5.74 -5.60
N ILE A 329 5.47 -4.83 -6.58
CA ILE A 329 4.44 -4.71 -7.62
C ILE A 329 4.25 -6.05 -8.37
N VAL A 330 5.36 -6.69 -8.78
CA VAL A 330 5.32 -7.95 -9.54
C VAL A 330 4.78 -9.11 -8.70
N ILE A 331 5.10 -9.15 -7.41
CA ILE A 331 4.59 -10.18 -6.48
C ILE A 331 3.10 -9.97 -6.25
N ALA A 332 2.69 -8.73 -5.97
CA ALA A 332 1.28 -8.40 -5.80
C ALA A 332 0.45 -8.75 -7.05
N ALA A 333 0.96 -8.49 -8.25
CA ALA A 333 0.31 -8.88 -9.50
C ALA A 333 0.18 -10.41 -9.64
N GLY A 334 1.23 -11.15 -9.30
CA GLY A 334 1.22 -12.62 -9.29
C GLY A 334 0.20 -13.19 -8.28
N ASP A 335 0.14 -12.60 -7.09
CA ASP A 335 -0.83 -13.00 -6.06
C ASP A 335 -2.27 -12.72 -6.49
N GLY A 336 -2.52 -11.57 -7.12
CA GLY A 336 -3.84 -11.23 -7.65
C GLY A 336 -4.31 -12.22 -8.72
N ALA A 337 -3.42 -12.56 -9.65
CA ALA A 337 -3.69 -13.59 -10.67
C ALA A 337 -4.01 -14.96 -10.04
N LYS A 338 -3.22 -15.38 -9.04
CA LYS A 338 -3.41 -16.62 -8.29
C LYS A 338 -4.75 -16.61 -7.54
N ALA A 339 -5.10 -15.54 -6.86
CA ALA A 339 -6.37 -15.41 -6.14
C ALA A 339 -7.57 -15.50 -7.08
N ALA A 340 -7.51 -14.88 -8.27
CA ALA A 340 -8.57 -14.98 -9.27
C ALA A 340 -8.75 -16.40 -9.80
N LEU A 341 -7.66 -17.12 -10.06
CA LEU A 341 -7.73 -18.53 -10.47
C LEU A 341 -8.32 -19.40 -9.36
N SER A 342 -7.98 -19.14 -8.12
CA SER A 342 -8.52 -19.84 -6.96
C SER A 342 -10.00 -19.53 -6.71
N ALA A 343 -10.43 -18.28 -6.95
CA ALA A 343 -11.84 -17.90 -6.92
C ALA A 343 -12.64 -18.62 -8.00
N PHE A 344 -12.10 -18.75 -9.22
CA PHE A 344 -12.71 -19.53 -10.28
C PHE A 344 -12.86 -21.02 -9.90
N ASP A 345 -11.79 -21.63 -9.36
CA ASP A 345 -11.83 -23.03 -8.89
C ASP A 345 -12.88 -23.24 -7.78
N HIS A 346 -13.01 -22.26 -6.87
CA HIS A 346 -14.07 -22.29 -5.85
C HIS A 346 -15.47 -22.25 -6.47
N LEU A 347 -15.70 -21.35 -7.43
CA LEU A 347 -17.01 -21.20 -8.07
C LEU A 347 -17.45 -22.48 -8.81
N ILE A 348 -16.57 -23.10 -9.59
CA ILE A 348 -16.93 -24.33 -10.32
C ILE A 348 -17.24 -25.50 -9.38
N ARG A 349 -16.70 -25.52 -8.17
CA ARG A 349 -16.96 -26.55 -7.16
C ARG A 349 -18.24 -26.31 -6.37
N THR A 350 -18.56 -25.04 -6.08
CA THR A 350 -19.72 -24.66 -5.26
C THR A 350 -20.99 -24.44 -6.09
N THR A 351 -20.87 -24.26 -7.41
CA THR A 351 -22.02 -24.05 -8.30
C THR A 351 -22.27 -25.23 -9.24
N ALA A 352 -21.54 -26.33 -9.11
CA ALA A 352 -21.81 -27.54 -9.90
C ALA A 352 -23.21 -28.08 -9.58
N PRO A 353 -24.01 -28.53 -10.60
CA PRO A 353 -25.24 -29.24 -10.34
C PRO A 353 -24.96 -30.51 -9.50
N ALA A 354 -25.81 -30.76 -8.53
CA ALA A 354 -25.73 -31.94 -7.67
C ALA A 354 -25.92 -33.24 -8.47
#